data_603e72fcccfc92e7af4d46fc645a4ae5
#
_entry.id   603e72fcccfc92e7af4d46fc645a4ae5
#
_cell.length_a   1.000
_cell.length_b   1.000
_cell.length_c   1.000
_cell.angle_alpha   90.00
_cell.angle_beta   90.00
_cell.angle_gamma   90.00
#
_symmetry.space_group_name_H-M   'P 1'
#
loop_
_entity.id
_entity.type
_entity.pdbx_description
1 polymer ?
#
loop_
_entity_poly.entity_id
_entity_poly.type
_entity_poly.pdbx_seq_one_letter_code
_entity_poly.pdbx_strand_id
1 'polypeptide(L)'
;MERVDVSLRRDPDWWSLPAAAGRWWSLDIPVKNLRTELAARVWSPAEPTDRVLIAHDGADYDKHADLGRYVAASITGGHVQPCHVVLLPAGDRFTWYAALPAYARGLGLEILPRLTDRLSPGRPVAGIGASLGALAMLHCQRRHPEMFAGLFLQSGSFFQPRFDRQESGFGRYLAIVRWTGRVLRSPSGPGVPVTMTCGRLEENLANNRSMAEALRAQGYPLTFAQIEGGHDWPAWRDALDPHLTSLLRRIWP
;
A
#
# COMPACT_ATOMS: atom_id res chain seq x y z
N MET A 1 -18.51 10.60 -23.45
CA MET A 1 -17.74 10.60 -22.19
C MET A 1 -18.70 11.13 -21.12
N GLU A 2 -19.43 10.23 -20.48
CA GLU A 2 -20.36 10.58 -19.39
C GLU A 2 -19.53 11.06 -18.20
N ARG A 3 -19.79 12.27 -17.75
CA ARG A 3 -19.29 12.75 -16.46
C ARG A 3 -19.99 11.92 -15.39
N VAL A 4 -19.26 11.06 -14.71
CA VAL A 4 -19.74 10.44 -13.49
C VAL A 4 -20.00 11.56 -12.49
N ASP A 5 -21.27 11.71 -12.12
CA ASP A 5 -21.71 12.74 -11.18
C ASP A 5 -21.10 12.43 -9.80
N VAL A 6 -20.09 13.21 -9.41
CA VAL A 6 -19.35 13.06 -8.14
C VAL A 6 -20.26 13.43 -6.94
N SER A 7 -21.43 14.02 -7.18
CA SER A 7 -22.33 14.56 -6.15
C SER A 7 -23.13 13.49 -5.37
N LEU A 8 -23.05 12.19 -5.74
CA LEU A 8 -23.83 11.10 -5.13
C LEU A 8 -22.99 10.07 -4.36
N ARG A 9 -21.69 10.26 -4.17
CA ARG A 9 -20.90 9.37 -3.33
C ARG A 9 -21.26 9.58 -1.86
N ARG A 10 -21.84 8.54 -1.25
CA ARG A 10 -22.10 8.49 0.18
C ARG A 10 -20.77 8.36 0.93
N ASP A 11 -20.62 9.08 2.03
CA ASP A 11 -19.47 8.90 2.91
C ASP A 11 -19.42 7.45 3.42
N PRO A 12 -18.22 6.86 3.55
CA PRO A 12 -18.07 5.51 4.08
C PRO A 12 -18.64 5.39 5.50
N ASP A 13 -19.24 4.26 5.84
CA ASP A 13 -19.90 4.05 7.13
C ASP A 13 -18.97 4.28 8.32
N TRP A 14 -17.68 3.94 8.19
CA TRP A 14 -16.67 4.19 9.22
C TRP A 14 -16.43 5.68 9.51
N TRP A 15 -16.83 6.58 8.61
CA TRP A 15 -16.66 8.02 8.80
C TRP A 15 -17.48 8.56 9.96
N SER A 16 -18.62 7.94 10.25
CA SER A 16 -19.50 8.32 11.37
C SER A 16 -19.06 7.74 12.71
N LEU A 17 -18.15 6.76 12.73
CA LEU A 17 -17.67 6.15 13.97
C LEU A 17 -16.75 7.10 14.74
N PRO A 18 -16.77 7.09 16.09
CA PRO A 18 -15.79 7.80 16.88
C PRO A 18 -14.39 7.25 16.63
N ALA A 19 -13.39 8.13 16.62
CA ALA A 19 -11.99 7.73 16.44
C ALA A 19 -11.37 7.31 17.79
N ALA A 20 -10.59 6.23 17.79
CA ALA A 20 -9.79 5.83 18.94
C ALA A 20 -8.80 6.93 19.34
N ALA A 21 -8.59 7.08 20.64
CA ALA A 21 -7.57 7.98 21.15
C ALA A 21 -6.17 7.54 20.70
N GLY A 22 -5.35 8.52 20.34
CA GLY A 22 -3.98 8.26 19.91
C GLY A 22 -3.21 9.56 19.74
N ARG A 23 -1.95 9.46 19.39
CA ARG A 23 -1.08 10.62 19.18
C ARG A 23 -0.28 10.51 17.89
N TRP A 24 -0.09 11.65 17.24
CA TRP A 24 0.83 11.80 16.12
C TRP A 24 2.21 12.23 16.63
N TRP A 25 3.24 11.68 16.01
CA TRP A 25 4.64 12.04 16.23
C TRP A 25 5.46 11.74 14.97
N SER A 26 6.71 12.14 14.92
CA SER A 26 7.58 11.92 13.77
C SER A 26 8.84 11.17 14.17
N LEU A 27 9.38 10.40 13.22
CA LEU A 27 10.65 9.70 13.34
C LEU A 27 11.51 9.98 12.12
N ASP A 28 12.66 10.59 12.34
CA ASP A 28 13.64 10.81 11.30
C ASP A 28 14.49 9.56 11.10
N ILE A 29 14.57 9.12 9.84
CA ILE A 29 15.20 7.87 9.44
C ILE A 29 16.25 8.17 8.37
N PRO A 30 17.56 8.10 8.70
CA PRO A 30 18.61 8.18 7.71
C PRO A 30 18.57 6.95 6.79
N VAL A 31 18.56 7.19 5.47
CA VAL A 31 18.49 6.14 4.45
C VAL A 31 19.69 6.26 3.53
N LYS A 32 20.75 5.52 3.87
CA LYS A 32 22.05 5.55 3.16
C LYS A 32 21.93 5.11 1.71
N ASN A 33 21.11 4.09 1.45
CA ASN A 33 20.84 3.60 0.09
C ASN A 33 20.24 4.67 -0.84
N LEU A 34 19.60 5.70 -0.27
CA LEU A 34 18.99 6.81 -1.01
C LEU A 34 19.74 8.14 -0.79
N ARG A 35 20.77 8.15 0.05
CA ARG A 35 21.53 9.35 0.42
C ARG A 35 20.65 10.49 0.92
N THR A 36 19.68 10.16 1.76
CA THR A 36 18.68 11.10 2.29
C THR A 36 18.29 10.74 3.71
N GLU A 37 17.52 11.61 4.34
CA GLU A 37 16.80 11.35 5.56
C GLU A 37 15.30 11.49 5.28
N LEU A 38 14.49 10.58 5.83
CA LEU A 38 13.04 10.58 5.70
C LEU A 38 12.39 10.83 7.05
N ALA A 39 11.51 11.82 7.12
CA ALA A 39 10.66 12.05 8.29
C ALA A 39 9.36 11.23 8.16
N ALA A 40 9.32 10.06 8.77
CA ALA A 40 8.11 9.25 8.85
C ALA A 40 7.16 9.86 9.89
N ARG A 41 5.91 10.09 9.52
CA ARG A 41 4.86 10.52 10.44
C ARG A 41 4.14 9.29 10.99
N VAL A 42 3.99 9.21 12.31
CA VAL A 42 3.45 8.03 12.98
C VAL A 42 2.26 8.42 13.84
N TRP A 43 1.14 7.74 13.64
CA TRP A 43 0.04 7.72 14.60
C TRP A 43 0.14 6.47 15.46
N SER A 44 0.07 6.65 16.79
CA SER A 44 0.08 5.55 17.74
C SER A 44 -1.20 5.58 18.55
N PRO A 45 -1.96 4.46 18.64
CA PRO A 45 -3.13 4.39 19.51
C PRO A 45 -2.71 4.52 20.99
N ALA A 46 -3.66 4.91 21.85
CA ALA A 46 -3.45 4.94 23.31
C ALA A 46 -3.28 3.52 23.88
N GLU A 47 -3.95 2.55 23.28
CA GLU A 47 -3.82 1.13 23.63
C GLU A 47 -2.48 0.58 23.14
N PRO A 48 -1.68 -0.10 23.99
CA PRO A 48 -0.41 -0.68 23.59
C PRO A 48 -0.57 -1.72 22.47
N THR A 49 0.29 -1.66 21.48
CA THR A 49 0.29 -2.59 20.33
C THR A 49 1.68 -2.75 19.75
N ASP A 50 1.91 -3.89 19.11
CA ASP A 50 3.09 -4.22 18.32
C ASP A 50 2.77 -4.40 16.83
N ARG A 51 1.58 -3.98 16.39
CA ARG A 51 1.13 -4.05 15.00
C ARG A 51 1.41 -2.74 14.29
N VAL A 52 1.91 -2.81 13.06
CA VAL A 52 2.27 -1.62 12.27
C VAL A 52 1.72 -1.71 10.86
N LEU A 53 0.94 -0.72 10.46
CA LEU A 53 0.52 -0.47 9.07
C LEU A 53 1.38 0.64 8.48
N ILE A 54 2.07 0.37 7.38
CA ILE A 54 2.93 1.34 6.68
C ILE A 54 2.32 1.74 5.36
N ALA A 55 2.18 3.04 5.12
CA ALA A 55 1.66 3.60 3.88
C ALA A 55 2.75 4.31 3.06
N HIS A 56 2.89 3.92 1.78
CA HIS A 56 3.53 4.78 0.78
C HIS A 56 2.64 5.97 0.45
N ASP A 57 3.21 7.07 -0.05
CA ASP A 57 2.48 8.32 -0.28
C ASP A 57 1.68 8.74 0.97
N GLY A 58 2.29 8.57 2.17
CA GLY A 58 1.56 8.62 3.44
C GLY A 58 0.84 9.94 3.67
N ALA A 59 1.46 11.07 3.32
CA ALA A 59 0.82 12.39 3.44
C ALA A 59 -0.46 12.49 2.60
N ASP A 60 -0.45 11.92 1.39
CA ASP A 60 -1.61 11.93 0.49
C ASP A 60 -2.68 10.93 0.97
N TYR A 61 -2.29 9.77 1.49
CA TYR A 61 -3.22 8.82 2.14
C TYR A 61 -3.93 9.45 3.33
N ASP A 62 -3.21 10.21 4.18
CA ASP A 62 -3.84 10.88 5.32
C ASP A 62 -4.75 12.01 4.86
N LYS A 63 -4.29 12.83 3.89
CA LYS A 63 -5.01 14.00 3.40
C LYS A 63 -6.27 13.67 2.58
N HIS A 64 -6.20 12.64 1.73
CA HIS A 64 -7.21 12.37 0.70
C HIS A 64 -8.04 11.12 0.97
N ALA A 65 -7.52 10.18 1.76
CA ALA A 65 -8.21 8.96 2.16
C ALA A 65 -8.43 8.85 3.67
N ASP A 66 -8.00 9.85 4.46
CA ASP A 66 -8.13 9.90 5.92
C ASP A 66 -7.69 8.60 6.60
N LEU A 67 -6.55 8.02 6.14
CA LEU A 67 -6.09 6.70 6.58
C LEU A 67 -5.95 6.61 8.11
N GLY A 68 -5.40 7.65 8.76
CA GLY A 68 -5.27 7.70 10.21
C GLY A 68 -6.63 7.66 10.90
N ARG A 69 -7.61 8.45 10.42
CA ARG A 69 -8.98 8.44 10.92
C ARG A 69 -9.68 7.11 10.68
N TYR A 70 -9.54 6.53 9.48
CA TYR A 70 -10.10 5.22 9.16
C TYR A 70 -9.63 4.15 10.14
N VAL A 71 -8.32 4.07 10.40
CA VAL A 71 -7.76 3.09 11.34
C VAL A 71 -8.28 3.35 12.76
N ALA A 72 -8.27 4.60 13.23
CA ALA A 72 -8.77 4.96 14.56
C ALA A 72 -10.26 4.63 14.74
N ALA A 73 -11.10 4.91 13.73
CA ALA A 73 -12.52 4.56 13.73
C ALA A 73 -12.74 3.04 13.71
N SER A 74 -11.97 2.32 12.90
CA SER A 74 -12.05 0.87 12.79
C SER A 74 -11.63 0.15 14.08
N ILE A 75 -10.67 0.70 14.83
CA ILE A 75 -10.28 0.20 16.17
C ILE A 75 -11.46 0.38 17.14
N THR A 76 -12.04 1.58 17.23
CA THR A 76 -13.19 1.84 18.11
C THR A 76 -14.40 0.96 17.78
N GLY A 77 -14.66 0.75 16.50
CA GLY A 77 -15.72 -0.16 16.03
C GLY A 77 -15.44 -1.65 16.24
N GLY A 78 -14.27 -2.02 16.75
CA GLY A 78 -13.87 -3.43 16.89
C GLY A 78 -13.67 -4.15 15.55
N HIS A 79 -13.48 -3.38 14.47
CA HIS A 79 -13.31 -3.94 13.13
C HIS A 79 -11.87 -4.39 12.88
N VAL A 80 -10.89 -3.76 13.51
CA VAL A 80 -9.46 -4.13 13.43
C VAL A 80 -8.82 -4.04 14.80
N GLN A 81 -7.75 -4.81 14.99
CA GLN A 81 -6.93 -4.72 16.22
C GLN A 81 -6.17 -3.40 16.26
N PRO A 82 -5.87 -2.85 17.45
CA PRO A 82 -5.00 -1.68 17.58
C PRO A 82 -3.70 -1.84 16.81
N CYS A 83 -3.35 -0.82 16.03
CA CYS A 83 -2.09 -0.78 15.27
C CYS A 83 -1.56 0.64 15.10
N HIS A 84 -0.26 0.78 14.98
CA HIS A 84 0.37 2.04 14.56
C HIS A 84 0.14 2.27 13.07
N VAL A 85 -0.05 3.53 12.66
CA VAL A 85 -0.07 3.93 11.25
C VAL A 85 1.18 4.74 10.96
N VAL A 86 2.01 4.27 10.03
CA VAL A 86 3.24 4.93 9.61
C VAL A 86 3.06 5.48 8.20
N LEU A 87 3.15 6.79 8.07
CA LEU A 87 3.03 7.53 6.83
C LEU A 87 4.43 7.85 6.31
N LEU A 88 4.89 7.12 5.29
CA LEU A 88 6.17 7.38 4.65
C LEU A 88 6.04 8.51 3.62
N PRO A 89 6.94 9.50 3.63
CA PRO A 89 6.96 10.52 2.59
C PRO A 89 7.34 9.90 1.23
N ALA A 90 6.74 10.42 0.18
CA ALA A 90 6.96 9.92 -1.19
C ALA A 90 8.40 10.17 -1.69
N GLY A 91 9.03 11.26 -1.26
CA GLY A 91 10.35 11.67 -1.74
C GLY A 91 10.40 11.84 -3.26
N ASP A 92 11.45 11.32 -3.90
CA ASP A 92 11.50 11.23 -5.37
C ASP A 92 10.63 10.06 -5.86
N ARG A 93 9.31 10.23 -5.75
CA ARG A 93 8.28 9.22 -6.01
C ARG A 93 8.46 8.54 -7.37
N PHE A 94 8.66 9.34 -8.41
CA PHE A 94 8.71 8.83 -9.78
C PHE A 94 9.97 7.97 -10.06
N THR A 95 11.04 8.20 -9.33
CA THR A 95 12.25 7.37 -9.41
C THR A 95 12.21 6.21 -8.43
N TRP A 96 11.90 6.49 -7.16
CA TRP A 96 12.01 5.49 -6.10
C TRP A 96 10.98 4.37 -6.24
N TYR A 97 9.74 4.72 -6.53
CA TYR A 97 8.65 3.74 -6.62
C TYR A 97 8.63 2.97 -7.94
N ALA A 98 9.35 3.43 -8.95
CA ALA A 98 9.44 2.78 -10.26
C ALA A 98 10.38 1.56 -10.29
N ALA A 99 10.19 0.63 -9.37
CA ALA A 99 10.97 -0.59 -9.21
C ALA A 99 12.48 -0.35 -9.00
N LEU A 100 12.86 0.76 -8.31
CA LEU A 100 14.25 1.07 -8.04
C LEU A 100 14.83 0.11 -6.97
N PRO A 101 15.89 -0.69 -7.28
CA PRO A 101 16.46 -1.62 -6.30
C PRO A 101 17.04 -0.93 -5.06
N ALA A 102 17.57 0.29 -5.21
CA ALA A 102 18.09 1.06 -4.08
C ALA A 102 16.98 1.45 -3.09
N TYR A 103 15.77 1.81 -3.61
CA TYR A 103 14.62 2.09 -2.76
C TYR A 103 14.17 0.84 -1.98
N ALA A 104 14.02 -0.30 -2.67
CA ALA A 104 13.62 -1.53 -1.99
C ALA A 104 14.63 -1.98 -0.91
N ARG A 105 15.94 -1.78 -1.16
CA ARG A 105 16.97 -2.02 -0.12
C ARG A 105 16.86 -1.02 1.03
N GLY A 106 16.70 0.27 0.74
CA GLY A 106 16.52 1.31 1.76
C GLY A 106 15.29 1.03 2.63
N LEU A 107 14.16 0.69 1.99
CA LEU A 107 12.94 0.35 2.72
C LEU A 107 13.14 -0.91 3.58
N GLY A 108 13.63 -2.01 3.00
CA GLY A 108 13.73 -3.30 3.69
C GLY A 108 14.86 -3.39 4.73
N LEU A 109 16.00 -2.72 4.50
CA LEU A 109 17.19 -2.87 5.36
C LEU A 109 17.45 -1.67 6.28
N GLU A 110 16.82 -0.53 6.05
CA GLU A 110 17.08 0.69 6.84
C GLU A 110 15.80 1.26 7.45
N ILE A 111 14.73 1.45 6.65
CA ILE A 111 13.49 2.08 7.12
C ILE A 111 12.70 1.11 7.99
N LEU A 112 12.35 -0.08 7.48
CA LEU A 112 11.55 -1.06 8.21
C LEU A 112 12.21 -1.52 9.50
N PRO A 113 13.50 -1.91 9.55
CA PRO A 113 14.16 -2.26 10.81
C PRO A 113 14.08 -1.14 11.85
N ARG A 114 14.36 0.11 11.43
CA ARG A 114 14.31 1.26 12.34
C ARG A 114 12.91 1.51 12.91
N LEU A 115 11.87 1.30 12.12
CA LEU A 115 10.48 1.41 12.55
C LEU A 115 10.08 0.25 13.45
N THR A 116 10.40 -0.99 13.07
CA THR A 116 10.04 -2.17 13.85
C THR A 116 10.76 -2.23 15.19
N ASP A 117 12.03 -1.87 15.26
CA ASP A 117 12.77 -1.77 16.53
C ASP A 117 12.10 -0.81 17.52
N ARG A 118 11.44 0.22 17.00
CA ARG A 118 10.75 1.24 17.81
C ARG A 118 9.32 0.90 18.16
N LEU A 119 8.58 0.23 17.25
CA LEU A 119 7.13 0.05 17.31
C LEU A 119 6.68 -1.39 17.52
N SER A 120 7.38 -2.35 16.93
CA SER A 120 6.97 -3.76 16.88
C SER A 120 8.16 -4.72 16.84
N PRO A 121 8.96 -4.78 17.89
CA PRO A 121 10.17 -5.61 17.89
C PRO A 121 9.89 -7.06 17.46
N GLY A 122 10.57 -7.49 16.37
CA GLY A 122 10.49 -8.86 15.87
C GLY A 122 9.21 -9.22 15.09
N ARG A 123 8.32 -8.26 14.80
CA ARG A 123 7.10 -8.53 14.02
C ARG A 123 7.13 -7.89 12.63
N PRO A 124 6.66 -8.61 11.59
CA PRO A 124 6.50 -8.05 10.26
C PRO A 124 5.33 -7.07 10.20
N VAL A 125 5.40 -6.13 9.25
CA VAL A 125 4.44 -5.03 9.09
C VAL A 125 3.38 -5.33 8.02
N ALA A 126 2.23 -4.67 8.09
CA ALA A 126 1.31 -4.58 6.95
C ALA A 126 1.71 -3.40 6.05
N GLY A 127 1.72 -3.59 4.73
CA GLY A 127 2.04 -2.54 3.77
C GLY A 127 0.83 -2.12 2.95
N ILE A 128 0.64 -0.80 2.76
CA ILE A 128 -0.38 -0.25 1.86
C ILE A 128 0.24 0.71 0.86
N GLY A 129 -0.23 0.67 -0.38
CA GLY A 129 0.17 1.62 -1.41
C GLY A 129 -0.80 1.65 -2.59
N ALA A 130 -0.85 2.80 -3.29
CA ALA A 130 -1.63 2.99 -4.49
C ALA A 130 -0.74 3.31 -5.70
N SER A 131 -1.16 2.89 -6.89
CA SER A 131 -0.45 3.21 -8.14
C SER A 131 1.03 2.78 -8.10
N LEU A 132 1.97 3.70 -8.29
CA LEU A 132 3.41 3.45 -8.12
C LEU A 132 3.76 3.00 -6.70
N GLY A 133 3.04 3.49 -5.68
CA GLY A 133 3.20 3.07 -4.29
C GLY A 133 2.89 1.59 -4.08
N ALA A 134 1.87 1.05 -4.76
CA ALA A 134 1.54 -0.37 -4.76
C ALA A 134 2.65 -1.22 -5.41
N LEU A 135 3.18 -0.75 -6.55
CA LEU A 135 4.32 -1.40 -7.22
C LEU A 135 5.54 -1.45 -6.31
N ALA A 136 5.90 -0.33 -5.67
CA ALA A 136 7.06 -0.23 -4.78
C ALA A 136 6.90 -1.13 -3.55
N MET A 137 5.68 -1.21 -2.98
CA MET A 137 5.39 -2.07 -1.83
C MET A 137 5.57 -3.55 -2.19
N LEU A 138 5.01 -4.00 -3.31
CA LEU A 138 5.20 -5.37 -3.80
C LEU A 138 6.68 -5.64 -4.14
N HIS A 139 7.38 -4.67 -4.74
CA HIS A 139 8.80 -4.80 -5.06
C HIS A 139 9.64 -5.01 -3.80
N CYS A 140 9.38 -4.26 -2.74
CA CYS A 140 10.08 -4.41 -1.47
C CYS A 140 9.75 -5.76 -0.81
N GLN A 141 8.46 -6.14 -0.73
CA GLN A 141 8.04 -7.41 -0.14
C GLN A 141 8.72 -8.61 -0.84
N ARG A 142 8.80 -8.61 -2.16
CA ARG A 142 9.47 -9.70 -2.89
C ARG A 142 10.98 -9.79 -2.64
N ARG A 143 11.62 -8.73 -2.16
CA ARG A 143 13.05 -8.71 -1.81
C ARG A 143 13.31 -8.99 -0.32
N HIS A 144 12.36 -8.63 0.53
CA HIS A 144 12.45 -8.71 1.99
C HIS A 144 11.13 -9.29 2.55
N PRO A 145 10.78 -10.54 2.18
CA PRO A 145 9.49 -11.11 2.50
C PRO A 145 9.24 -11.24 4.01
N GLU A 146 10.28 -11.46 4.78
CA GLU A 146 10.25 -11.58 6.24
C GLU A 146 9.78 -10.30 6.95
N MET A 147 9.89 -9.15 6.27
CA MET A 147 9.49 -7.86 6.82
C MET A 147 7.97 -7.60 6.73
N PHE A 148 7.22 -8.43 6.00
CA PHE A 148 5.82 -8.15 5.69
C PHE A 148 4.89 -9.25 6.18
N ALA A 149 3.84 -8.88 6.95
CA ALA A 149 2.73 -9.74 7.32
C ALA A 149 1.65 -9.83 6.23
N GLY A 150 1.50 -8.78 5.44
CA GLY A 150 0.53 -8.71 4.35
C GLY A 150 0.60 -7.39 3.58
N LEU A 151 -0.05 -7.34 2.41
CA LEU A 151 -0.06 -6.16 1.53
C LEU A 151 -1.47 -5.79 1.10
N PHE A 152 -1.77 -4.49 1.13
CA PHE A 152 -2.92 -3.89 0.48
C PHE A 152 -2.47 -3.03 -0.71
N LEU A 153 -2.78 -3.46 -1.92
CA LEU A 153 -2.27 -2.87 -3.16
C LEU A 153 -3.45 -2.33 -3.98
N GLN A 154 -3.50 -1.00 -4.14
CA GLN A 154 -4.58 -0.33 -4.86
C GLN A 154 -4.11 0.15 -6.23
N SER A 155 -4.79 -0.28 -7.30
CA SER A 155 -4.56 0.24 -8.66
C SER A 155 -3.10 0.26 -9.10
N GLY A 156 -2.35 -0.82 -8.84
CA GLY A 156 -0.91 -0.85 -9.00
C GLY A 156 -0.42 -0.57 -10.42
N SER A 157 0.64 0.23 -10.55
CA SER A 157 1.29 0.56 -11.84
C SER A 157 2.14 -0.60 -12.38
N PHE A 158 1.51 -1.76 -12.61
CA PHE A 158 2.17 -2.97 -13.11
C PHE A 158 2.24 -2.97 -14.65
N PHE A 159 2.88 -1.96 -15.23
CA PHE A 159 2.87 -1.70 -16.66
C PHE A 159 3.30 -2.89 -17.51
N GLN A 160 2.50 -3.15 -18.56
CA GLN A 160 2.75 -4.13 -19.61
C GLN A 160 2.58 -3.46 -20.97
N PRO A 161 3.54 -3.61 -21.94
CA PRO A 161 3.47 -2.89 -23.22
C PRO A 161 2.19 -3.13 -24.03
N ARG A 162 1.52 -4.26 -23.81
CA ARG A 162 0.26 -4.60 -24.49
C ARG A 162 -0.95 -3.79 -23.98
N PHE A 163 -0.88 -3.26 -22.76
CA PHE A 163 -1.98 -2.52 -22.12
C PHE A 163 -1.67 -1.04 -21.89
N ASP A 164 -0.39 -0.70 -21.66
CA ASP A 164 0.02 0.58 -21.11
C ASP A 164 0.96 1.34 -22.09
N ARG A 165 0.63 1.34 -23.40
CA ARG A 165 1.42 2.09 -24.40
C ARG A 165 1.40 3.59 -24.17
N GLN A 166 0.30 4.13 -23.67
CA GLN A 166 0.13 5.54 -23.31
C GLN A 166 1.12 5.99 -22.24
N GLU A 167 1.58 5.07 -21.39
CA GLU A 167 2.56 5.33 -20.33
C GLU A 167 4.02 5.34 -20.84
N SER A 168 4.25 5.06 -22.12
CA SER A 168 5.62 4.93 -22.68
C SER A 168 6.47 6.19 -22.58
N GLY A 169 5.84 7.37 -22.43
CA GLY A 169 6.51 8.64 -22.16
C GLY A 169 7.02 8.82 -20.73
N PHE A 170 6.59 7.98 -19.80
CA PHE A 170 7.08 8.03 -18.43
C PHE A 170 8.55 7.60 -18.34
N GLY A 171 9.42 8.44 -17.79
CA GLY A 171 10.88 8.26 -17.83
C GLY A 171 11.39 6.94 -17.23
N ARG A 172 10.59 6.29 -16.39
CA ARG A 172 10.92 4.99 -15.77
C ARG A 172 10.09 3.82 -16.32
N TYR A 173 9.30 4.06 -17.35
CA TYR A 173 8.42 3.04 -17.96
C TYR A 173 9.10 1.70 -18.19
N LEU A 174 10.26 1.69 -18.87
CA LEU A 174 10.98 0.44 -19.16
C LEU A 174 11.48 -0.28 -17.91
N ALA A 175 11.79 0.43 -16.83
CA ALA A 175 12.18 -0.20 -15.56
C ALA A 175 10.99 -0.93 -14.95
N ILE A 176 9.82 -0.32 -14.95
CA ILE A 176 8.57 -0.93 -14.48
C ILE A 176 8.20 -2.15 -15.33
N VAL A 177 8.18 -2.00 -16.66
CA VAL A 177 7.86 -3.10 -17.60
C VAL A 177 8.78 -4.30 -17.40
N ARG A 178 10.08 -4.07 -17.28
CA ARG A 178 11.07 -5.14 -17.06
C ARG A 178 10.85 -5.84 -15.71
N TRP A 179 10.57 -5.08 -14.67
CA TRP A 179 10.31 -5.65 -13.35
C TRP A 179 8.98 -6.41 -13.33
N THR A 180 7.88 -5.82 -13.82
CA THR A 180 6.58 -6.47 -13.96
C THR A 180 6.68 -7.76 -14.74
N GLY A 181 7.35 -7.72 -15.91
CA GLY A 181 7.54 -8.91 -16.75
C GLY A 181 8.32 -10.03 -16.04
N ARG A 182 9.28 -9.71 -15.18
CA ARG A 182 9.97 -10.73 -14.35
C ARG A 182 9.02 -11.33 -13.33
N VAL A 183 8.21 -10.52 -12.65
CA VAL A 183 7.24 -11.01 -11.67
C VAL A 183 6.21 -11.92 -12.35
N LEU A 184 5.62 -11.48 -13.47
CA LEU A 184 4.63 -12.28 -14.20
C LEU A 184 5.13 -13.65 -14.67
N ARG A 185 6.44 -13.78 -14.94
CA ARG A 185 7.05 -15.03 -15.38
C ARG A 185 7.71 -15.85 -14.27
N SER A 186 7.69 -15.37 -13.03
CA SER A 186 8.27 -16.10 -11.91
C SER A 186 7.46 -17.35 -11.61
N PRO A 187 8.10 -18.52 -11.40
CA PRO A 187 7.38 -19.77 -11.09
C PRO A 187 6.82 -19.78 -9.66
N SER A 188 7.36 -18.99 -8.76
CA SER A 188 6.96 -18.92 -7.35
C SER A 188 7.24 -17.54 -6.77
N GLY A 189 6.71 -17.27 -5.60
CA GLY A 189 6.94 -16.03 -4.86
C GLY A 189 6.89 -16.25 -3.34
N PRO A 190 7.46 -15.32 -2.58
CA PRO A 190 7.46 -15.36 -1.12
C PRO A 190 6.07 -14.96 -0.61
N GLY A 191 5.10 -15.88 -0.65
CA GLY A 191 3.68 -15.61 -0.44
C GLY A 191 3.35 -15.09 0.96
N VAL A 192 2.90 -13.84 1.01
CA VAL A 192 2.18 -13.27 2.16
C VAL A 192 0.73 -12.99 1.73
N PRO A 193 -0.23 -12.85 2.68
CA PRO A 193 -1.58 -12.40 2.35
C PRO A 193 -1.56 -11.08 1.58
N VAL A 194 -2.23 -11.03 0.43
CA VAL A 194 -2.35 -9.84 -0.41
C VAL A 194 -3.81 -9.58 -0.71
N THR A 195 -4.24 -8.34 -0.50
CA THR A 195 -5.49 -7.83 -1.03
C THR A 195 -5.17 -6.78 -2.08
N MET A 196 -5.72 -6.96 -3.30
CA MET A 196 -5.59 -5.98 -4.39
C MET A 196 -6.97 -5.42 -4.73
N THR A 197 -7.04 -4.13 -4.99
CA THR A 197 -8.22 -3.46 -5.54
C THR A 197 -7.85 -2.67 -6.79
N CYS A 198 -8.80 -2.54 -7.73
CA CYS A 198 -8.64 -1.68 -8.90
C CYS A 198 -10.03 -1.23 -9.38
N GLY A 199 -10.14 0.03 -9.75
CA GLY A 199 -11.39 0.60 -10.27
C GLY A 199 -11.79 -0.05 -11.60
N ARG A 200 -13.10 -0.25 -11.80
CA ARG A 200 -13.65 -0.86 -13.03
C ARG A 200 -13.41 -0.01 -14.27
N LEU A 201 -13.28 1.30 -14.09
CA LEU A 201 -13.08 2.28 -15.17
C LEU A 201 -11.60 2.63 -15.40
N GLU A 202 -10.68 1.95 -14.69
CA GLU A 202 -9.26 2.25 -14.80
C GLU A 202 -8.61 1.60 -16.03
N GLU A 203 -7.75 2.36 -16.71
CA GLU A 203 -6.94 1.85 -17.82
C GLU A 203 -6.03 0.69 -17.39
N ASN A 204 -5.51 0.73 -16.16
CA ASN A 204 -4.63 -0.30 -15.61
C ASN A 204 -5.37 -1.51 -14.99
N LEU A 205 -6.70 -1.64 -15.17
CA LEU A 205 -7.44 -2.80 -14.68
C LEU A 205 -6.91 -4.12 -15.27
N ALA A 206 -6.60 -4.14 -16.56
CA ALA A 206 -6.11 -5.35 -17.23
C ALA A 206 -4.75 -5.81 -16.70
N ASN A 207 -3.83 -4.88 -16.43
CA ASN A 207 -2.52 -5.21 -15.87
C ASN A 207 -2.61 -5.63 -14.39
N ASN A 208 -3.54 -5.07 -13.61
CA ASN A 208 -3.80 -5.48 -12.24
C ASN A 208 -4.42 -6.89 -12.17
N ARG A 209 -5.36 -7.24 -13.07
CA ARG A 209 -5.88 -8.62 -13.20
C ARG A 209 -4.75 -9.60 -13.50
N SER A 210 -3.91 -9.30 -14.49
CA SER A 210 -2.77 -10.16 -14.85
C SER A 210 -1.79 -10.34 -13.69
N MET A 211 -1.51 -9.28 -12.91
CA MET A 211 -0.65 -9.37 -11.74
C MET A 211 -1.29 -10.23 -10.65
N ALA A 212 -2.60 -10.05 -10.38
CA ALA A 212 -3.32 -10.86 -9.38
C ALA A 212 -3.31 -12.35 -9.73
N GLU A 213 -3.52 -12.69 -11.01
CA GLU A 213 -3.47 -14.08 -11.51
C GLU A 213 -2.06 -14.67 -11.32
N ALA A 214 -1.02 -13.94 -11.70
CA ALA A 214 0.35 -14.38 -11.54
C ALA A 214 0.74 -14.59 -10.08
N LEU A 215 0.38 -13.68 -9.19
CA LEU A 215 0.67 -13.81 -7.76
C LEU A 215 -0.06 -15.01 -7.15
N ARG A 216 -1.32 -15.27 -7.51
CA ARG A 216 -2.03 -16.50 -7.08
C ARG A 216 -1.32 -17.75 -7.54
N ALA A 217 -0.93 -17.82 -8.82
CA ALA A 217 -0.19 -18.94 -9.37
C ALA A 217 1.17 -19.17 -8.68
N GLN A 218 1.76 -18.11 -8.13
CA GLN A 218 3.00 -18.13 -7.35
C GLN A 218 2.82 -18.47 -5.87
N GLY A 219 1.59 -18.79 -5.42
CA GLY A 219 1.30 -19.20 -4.05
C GLY A 219 0.96 -18.07 -3.09
N TYR A 220 0.73 -16.84 -3.55
CA TYR A 220 0.23 -15.78 -2.66
C TYR A 220 -1.24 -16.03 -2.28
N PRO A 221 -1.58 -16.02 -0.98
CA PRO A 221 -2.97 -16.02 -0.54
C PRO A 221 -3.63 -14.68 -0.89
N LEU A 222 -4.16 -14.55 -2.12
CA LEU A 222 -4.55 -13.28 -2.72
C LEU A 222 -6.05 -13.13 -2.95
N THR A 223 -6.60 -12.02 -2.50
CA THR A 223 -7.92 -11.50 -2.86
C THR A 223 -7.76 -10.36 -3.87
N PHE A 224 -8.54 -10.36 -4.95
CA PHE A 224 -8.62 -9.26 -5.91
C PHE A 224 -10.07 -8.81 -6.06
N ALA A 225 -10.34 -7.53 -5.81
CA ALA A 225 -11.64 -6.91 -5.95
C ALA A 225 -11.59 -5.78 -6.99
N GLN A 226 -12.59 -5.77 -7.87
CA GLN A 226 -12.85 -4.67 -8.77
C GLN A 226 -13.85 -3.75 -8.06
N ILE A 227 -13.44 -2.51 -7.82
CA ILE A 227 -14.23 -1.51 -7.11
C ILE A 227 -14.86 -0.51 -8.07
N GLU A 228 -15.87 0.19 -7.62
CA GLU A 228 -16.42 1.32 -8.37
C GLU A 228 -15.45 2.51 -8.33
N GLY A 229 -15.42 3.26 -9.43
CA GLY A 229 -14.58 4.46 -9.57
C GLY A 229 -13.38 4.27 -10.49
N GLY A 230 -12.56 5.29 -10.55
CA GLY A 230 -11.36 5.40 -11.39
C GLY A 230 -10.07 5.38 -10.59
N HIS A 231 -9.01 5.92 -11.20
CA HIS A 231 -7.67 6.02 -10.60
C HIS A 231 -7.59 7.27 -9.71
N ASP A 232 -8.33 7.30 -8.61
CA ASP A 232 -8.50 8.47 -7.77
C ASP A 232 -8.60 8.15 -6.27
N TRP A 233 -8.29 9.14 -5.46
CA TRP A 233 -8.30 9.03 -4.00
C TRP A 233 -9.66 8.68 -3.40
N PRO A 234 -10.80 9.19 -3.89
CA PRO A 234 -12.11 8.76 -3.41
C PRO A 234 -12.36 7.26 -3.58
N ALA A 235 -12.01 6.67 -4.74
CA ALA A 235 -12.13 5.24 -4.96
C ALA A 235 -11.21 4.44 -4.02
N TRP A 236 -10.00 4.91 -3.78
CA TRP A 236 -9.06 4.26 -2.88
C TRP A 236 -9.48 4.37 -1.41
N ARG A 237 -10.03 5.52 -0.99
CA ARG A 237 -10.62 5.72 0.34
C ARG A 237 -11.79 4.77 0.59
N ASP A 238 -12.74 4.73 -0.33
CA ASP A 238 -13.95 3.92 -0.20
C ASP A 238 -13.65 2.42 -0.19
N ALA A 239 -12.51 2.01 -0.77
CA ALA A 239 -12.02 0.63 -0.74
C ALA A 239 -11.27 0.23 0.55
N LEU A 240 -11.01 1.14 1.48
CA LEU A 240 -10.39 0.79 2.76
C LEU A 240 -11.28 -0.19 3.53
N ASP A 241 -12.58 0.07 3.58
CA ASP A 241 -13.56 -0.88 4.08
C ASP A 241 -14.44 -1.39 2.92
N PRO A 242 -14.60 -2.72 2.75
CA PRO A 242 -14.17 -3.80 3.65
C PRO A 242 -12.77 -4.39 3.34
N HIS A 243 -12.05 -3.89 2.35
CA HIS A 243 -10.91 -4.62 1.77
C HIS A 243 -9.64 -4.57 2.65
N LEU A 244 -9.25 -3.40 3.16
CA LEU A 244 -8.14 -3.31 4.10
C LEU A 244 -8.54 -3.90 5.45
N THR A 245 -9.78 -3.63 5.93
CA THR A 245 -10.33 -4.25 7.14
C THR A 245 -10.18 -5.78 7.12
N SER A 246 -10.60 -6.42 6.02
CA SER A 246 -10.54 -7.87 5.87
C SER A 246 -9.10 -8.39 5.87
N LEU A 247 -8.16 -7.68 5.24
CA LEU A 247 -6.75 -8.03 5.27
C LEU A 247 -6.19 -7.94 6.69
N LEU A 248 -6.41 -6.81 7.39
CA LEU A 248 -5.89 -6.60 8.74
C LEU A 248 -6.42 -7.63 9.73
N ARG A 249 -7.71 -7.98 9.67
CA ARG A 249 -8.30 -9.06 10.48
C ARG A 249 -7.69 -10.43 10.18
N ARG A 250 -7.28 -10.67 8.94
CA ARG A 250 -6.66 -11.93 8.54
C ARG A 250 -5.24 -12.08 9.06
N ILE A 251 -4.45 -11.00 9.04
CA ILE A 251 -3.04 -11.03 9.45
C ILE A 251 -2.84 -10.76 10.94
N TRP A 252 -3.82 -10.14 11.57
CA TRP A 252 -3.85 -9.81 13.00
C TRP A 252 -5.20 -10.24 13.61
N PRO A 253 -5.38 -11.55 13.82
CA PRO A 253 -6.63 -12.11 14.37
C PRO A 253 -6.92 -11.65 15.80
#